data_943ef2f098856f44989264c090a1e873
#
_entry.id   943ef2f098856f44989264c090a1e873
#
_cell.length_a   1.000
_cell.length_b   1.000
_cell.length_c   1.000
_cell.angle_alpha   90.00
_cell.angle_beta   90.00
_cell.angle_gamma   90.00
#
_symmetry.space_group_name_H-M   'P 1'
#
loop_
_entity.id
_entity.type
_entity.pdbx_description
1 polymer ?
#
loop_
_entity_poly.entity_id
_entity_poly.type
_entity_poly.pdbx_seq_one_letter_code
_entity_poly.pdbx_strand_id
1 'polypeptide(L)'
;TVDTFTDEVFSGNPAAICMLNSPISDELMQKIAIENRFGETTFVTKKGNDYSLRWFTSKGEIDMCGHAVLAAAYVNFYEKTKDIIEFNTSDGKITVVKNDDVFEMDFPRYNLEKINVTDEMSEAVGVVPEEAFLGRDLLLVMKNEEDVVNMKPDMEKLSKLDGLITHVTARGSEYDCVARSF
;
A
#
# COMPACT_ATOMS: atom_id res chain seq x y z
N THR A 1 -3.91 1.47 17.48
CA THR A 1 -3.73 2.33 16.29
C THR A 1 -2.30 2.82 16.23
N VAL A 2 -1.73 2.91 15.04
CA VAL A 2 -0.38 3.42 14.79
C VAL A 2 -0.47 4.42 13.65
N ASP A 3 0.11 5.60 13.84
CA ASP A 3 0.29 6.58 12.79
C ASP A 3 1.65 6.32 12.14
N THR A 4 1.67 6.00 10.84
CA THR A 4 2.90 5.70 10.09
C THR A 4 3.42 6.93 9.36
N PHE A 5 4.73 6.91 9.00
CA PHE A 5 5.45 7.99 8.30
C PHE A 5 5.49 9.31 9.08
N THR A 6 5.47 9.24 10.41
CA THR A 6 5.54 10.41 11.30
C THR A 6 6.12 10.02 12.66
N ASP A 7 6.68 10.99 13.35
CA ASP A 7 7.07 10.94 14.76
C ASP A 7 6.13 11.77 15.67
N GLU A 8 5.12 12.41 15.05
CA GLU A 8 4.12 13.22 15.74
C GLU A 8 2.76 12.52 15.80
N VAL A 9 2.12 12.51 16.98
CA VAL A 9 0.75 11.99 17.14
C VAL A 9 -0.26 12.82 16.36
N PHE A 10 -1.31 12.15 15.85
CA PHE A 10 -2.36 12.74 15.01
C PHE A 10 -1.86 13.30 13.65
N SER A 11 -0.72 12.81 13.20
CA SER A 11 -0.12 13.10 11.89
C SER A 11 0.09 11.80 11.12
N GLY A 12 0.60 11.86 9.89
CA GLY A 12 0.91 10.67 9.09
C GLY A 12 -0.32 9.89 8.58
N ASN A 13 -0.16 8.58 8.43
CA ASN A 13 -1.21 7.68 7.92
C ASN A 13 -1.60 6.66 8.99
N PRO A 14 -2.81 6.76 9.59
CA PRO A 14 -3.24 5.89 10.68
C PRO A 14 -3.62 4.50 10.19
N ALA A 15 -3.19 3.47 10.92
CA ALA A 15 -3.56 2.07 10.72
C ALA A 15 -4.09 1.44 12.01
N ALA A 16 -5.18 0.68 11.92
CA ALA A 16 -5.66 -0.15 13.00
C ALA A 16 -5.00 -1.53 12.93
N ILE A 17 -4.36 -1.96 14.03
CA ILE A 17 -3.66 -3.25 14.12
C ILE A 17 -4.33 -4.12 15.18
N CYS A 18 -4.85 -5.27 14.77
CA CYS A 18 -5.44 -6.29 15.63
C CYS A 18 -4.47 -7.47 15.76
N MET A 19 -3.82 -7.58 16.94
CA MET A 19 -2.95 -8.72 17.25
C MET A 19 -3.79 -9.89 17.73
N LEU A 20 -3.73 -11.03 17.04
CA LEU A 20 -4.53 -12.21 17.30
C LEU A 20 -3.66 -13.39 17.74
N ASN A 21 -4.06 -14.06 18.81
CA ASN A 21 -3.44 -15.33 19.28
C ASN A 21 -3.90 -16.54 18.45
N SER A 22 -5.04 -16.43 17.77
CA SER A 22 -5.59 -17.46 16.88
C SER A 22 -6.44 -16.80 15.80
N PRO A 23 -6.59 -17.46 14.64
CA PRO A 23 -7.45 -16.95 13.56
C PRO A 23 -8.90 -16.76 14.04
N ILE A 24 -9.53 -15.70 13.54
CA ILE A 24 -10.97 -15.43 13.68
C ILE A 24 -11.64 -15.52 12.30
N SER A 25 -12.98 -15.58 12.26
CA SER A 25 -13.69 -15.68 10.99
C SER A 25 -13.59 -14.40 10.16
N ASP A 26 -13.65 -14.54 8.84
CA ASP A 26 -13.64 -13.43 7.89
C ASP A 26 -14.79 -12.45 8.17
N GLU A 27 -15.97 -12.98 8.52
CA GLU A 27 -17.12 -12.16 8.87
C GLU A 27 -16.84 -11.27 10.11
N LEU A 28 -16.14 -11.81 11.10
CA LEU A 28 -15.77 -11.04 12.30
C LEU A 28 -14.71 -9.99 11.97
N MET A 29 -13.69 -10.34 11.17
CA MET A 29 -12.69 -9.37 10.70
C MET A 29 -13.34 -8.22 9.94
N GLN A 30 -14.28 -8.54 9.04
CA GLN A 30 -15.01 -7.52 8.28
C GLN A 30 -15.84 -6.59 9.20
N LYS A 31 -16.54 -7.14 10.19
CA LYS A 31 -17.30 -6.33 11.15
C LYS A 31 -16.42 -5.40 11.97
N ILE A 32 -15.25 -5.89 12.42
CA ILE A 32 -14.27 -5.08 13.16
C ILE A 32 -13.74 -3.94 12.26
N ALA A 33 -13.42 -4.22 10.99
CA ALA A 33 -12.94 -3.21 10.06
C ALA A 33 -13.98 -2.11 9.81
N ILE A 34 -15.26 -2.47 9.66
CA ILE A 34 -16.37 -1.51 9.51
C ILE A 34 -16.51 -0.65 10.77
N GLU A 35 -16.42 -1.24 11.96
CA GLU A 35 -16.56 -0.53 13.23
C GLU A 35 -15.40 0.44 13.49
N ASN A 36 -14.17 0.04 13.14
CA ASN A 36 -12.96 0.84 13.33
C ASN A 36 -12.95 2.13 12.48
N ARG A 37 -13.57 2.11 11.30
CA ARG A 37 -13.65 3.26 10.38
C ARG A 37 -12.31 3.85 9.92
N PHE A 38 -11.23 3.07 10.01
CA PHE A 38 -9.97 3.41 9.35
C PHE A 38 -10.01 3.01 7.87
N GLY A 39 -9.08 3.50 7.08
CA GLY A 39 -8.91 3.05 5.70
C GLY A 39 -8.83 1.53 5.64
N GLU A 40 -7.96 0.95 6.50
CA GLU A 40 -7.80 -0.49 6.67
C GLU A 40 -7.66 -0.88 8.16
N THR A 41 -8.07 -2.10 8.44
CA THR A 41 -7.75 -2.82 9.68
C THR A 41 -6.89 -4.02 9.34
N THR A 42 -5.71 -4.11 9.95
CA THR A 42 -4.76 -5.20 9.78
C THR A 42 -4.96 -6.23 10.88
N PHE A 43 -5.14 -7.48 10.50
CA PHE A 43 -5.18 -8.61 11.41
C PHE A 43 -3.86 -9.36 11.35
N VAL A 44 -3.12 -9.34 12.44
CA VAL A 44 -1.84 -10.03 12.62
C VAL A 44 -2.11 -11.30 13.41
N THR A 45 -1.98 -12.46 12.80
CA THR A 45 -2.12 -13.74 13.49
C THR A 45 -0.77 -14.39 13.68
N LYS A 46 -0.42 -14.70 14.93
CA LYS A 46 0.80 -15.42 15.25
C LYS A 46 0.57 -16.93 15.16
N LYS A 47 1.43 -17.64 14.40
CA LYS A 47 1.43 -19.11 14.30
C LYS A 47 2.85 -19.64 14.55
N GLY A 48 3.14 -20.02 15.78
CA GLY A 48 4.50 -20.39 16.18
C GLY A 48 5.45 -19.19 16.11
N ASN A 49 6.45 -19.26 15.24
CA ASN A 49 7.39 -18.16 14.98
C ASN A 49 6.97 -17.29 13.79
N ASP A 50 5.96 -17.72 13.05
CA ASP A 50 5.49 -17.04 11.85
C ASP A 50 4.34 -16.08 12.18
N TYR A 51 4.19 -15.08 11.33
CA TYR A 51 3.07 -14.16 11.34
C TYR A 51 2.34 -14.22 10.01
N SER A 52 1.02 -14.12 10.04
CA SER A 52 0.25 -13.84 8.84
C SER A 52 -0.45 -12.51 8.96
N LEU A 53 -0.55 -11.80 7.84
CA LEU A 53 -1.26 -10.53 7.72
C LEU A 53 -2.46 -10.70 6.79
N ARG A 54 -3.56 -10.05 7.19
CA ARG A 54 -4.75 -9.85 6.36
C ARG A 54 -5.26 -8.43 6.60
N TRP A 55 -5.74 -7.80 5.54
CA TRP A 55 -6.20 -6.41 5.57
C TRP A 55 -7.65 -6.32 5.13
N PHE A 56 -8.46 -5.66 5.93
CA PHE A 56 -9.86 -5.44 5.64
C PHE A 56 -10.18 -3.95 5.63
N THR A 57 -10.80 -3.50 4.54
CA THR A 57 -11.45 -2.19 4.45
C THR A 57 -12.92 -2.30 4.86
N SER A 58 -13.64 -1.19 4.90
CA SER A 58 -15.10 -1.22 5.07
C SER A 58 -15.85 -1.96 3.95
N LYS A 59 -15.19 -2.19 2.80
CA LYS A 59 -15.80 -2.82 1.60
C LYS A 59 -15.40 -4.30 1.43
N GLY A 60 -14.38 -4.77 2.10
CA GLY A 60 -13.88 -6.14 1.98
C GLY A 60 -12.40 -6.27 2.26
N GLU A 61 -11.91 -7.50 2.14
CA GLU A 61 -10.49 -7.82 2.21
C GLU A 61 -9.75 -7.27 1.00
N ILE A 62 -8.52 -6.82 1.22
CA ILE A 62 -7.59 -6.38 0.18
C ILE A 62 -6.29 -7.19 0.25
N ASP A 63 -5.57 -7.26 -0.85
CA ASP A 63 -4.37 -8.10 -1.02
C ASP A 63 -3.09 -7.47 -0.46
N MET A 64 -2.99 -6.13 -0.45
CA MET A 64 -1.78 -5.43 -0.06
C MET A 64 -2.08 -4.07 0.58
N CYS A 65 -1.35 -3.75 1.66
CA CYS A 65 -1.38 -2.43 2.28
C CYS A 65 -0.03 -2.10 2.92
N GLY A 66 0.81 -1.32 2.23
CA GLY A 66 2.20 -1.04 2.63
C GLY A 66 2.33 -0.34 3.98
N HIS A 67 1.57 0.75 4.23
CA HIS A 67 1.65 1.47 5.51
C HIS A 67 1.16 0.61 6.69
N ALA A 68 0.19 -0.26 6.46
CA ALA A 68 -0.30 -1.18 7.48
C ALA A 68 0.70 -2.31 7.79
N VAL A 69 1.54 -2.72 6.82
CA VAL A 69 2.69 -3.61 7.09
C VAL A 69 3.69 -2.93 8.01
N LEU A 70 4.03 -1.67 7.73
CA LEU A 70 4.93 -0.88 8.59
C LEU A 70 4.39 -0.77 10.01
N ALA A 71 3.10 -0.43 10.17
CA ALA A 71 2.45 -0.36 11.48
C ALA A 71 2.47 -1.71 12.22
N ALA A 72 2.17 -2.82 11.52
CA ALA A 72 2.21 -4.16 12.09
C ALA A 72 3.64 -4.55 12.52
N ALA A 73 4.63 -4.22 11.72
CA ALA A 73 6.03 -4.45 12.05
C ALA A 73 6.45 -3.64 13.29
N TYR A 74 6.13 -2.35 13.34
CA TYR A 74 6.41 -1.47 14.47
C TYR A 74 5.88 -2.05 15.80
N VAL A 75 4.60 -2.46 15.83
CA VAL A 75 3.98 -3.07 17.03
C VAL A 75 4.71 -4.35 17.43
N ASN A 76 5.10 -5.20 16.46
CA ASN A 76 5.82 -6.43 16.74
C ASN A 76 7.26 -6.20 17.22
N PHE A 77 7.98 -5.21 16.68
CA PHE A 77 9.32 -4.86 17.12
C PHE A 77 9.33 -4.25 18.53
N TYR A 78 8.30 -3.48 18.88
CA TYR A 78 8.18 -2.90 20.21
C TYR A 78 8.10 -3.97 21.31
N GLU A 79 7.49 -5.12 20.99
CA GLU A 79 7.34 -6.25 21.93
C GLU A 79 8.54 -7.22 21.92
N LYS A 80 9.50 -7.09 20.97
CA LYS A 80 10.56 -8.12 20.74
C LYS A 80 11.91 -7.52 20.43
N THR A 81 12.95 -8.34 20.70
CA THR A 81 14.36 -8.03 20.49
C THR A 81 14.91 -8.48 19.12
N LYS A 82 14.05 -8.82 18.16
CA LYS A 82 14.48 -9.25 16.83
C LYS A 82 14.43 -8.08 15.86
N ASP A 83 15.44 -7.94 15.01
CA ASP A 83 15.53 -6.89 14.02
C ASP A 83 14.93 -7.29 12.66
N ILE A 84 14.39 -8.51 12.54
CA ILE A 84 13.76 -9.01 11.29
C ILE A 84 12.43 -9.67 11.63
N ILE A 85 11.39 -9.34 10.88
CA ILE A 85 10.07 -9.99 10.92
C ILE A 85 9.66 -10.39 9.52
N GLU A 86 9.13 -11.59 9.38
CA GLU A 86 8.53 -12.10 8.15
C GLU A 86 7.01 -12.24 8.35
N PHE A 87 6.26 -11.71 7.41
CA PHE A 87 4.81 -11.84 7.34
C PHE A 87 4.40 -12.67 6.14
N ASN A 88 3.55 -13.66 6.34
CA ASN A 88 2.91 -14.41 5.28
C ASN A 88 1.59 -13.73 4.91
N THR A 89 1.39 -13.49 3.62
CA THR A 89 0.18 -12.89 3.04
C THR A 89 -0.39 -13.78 1.94
N SER A 90 -1.54 -13.43 1.36
CA SER A 90 -2.10 -14.13 0.18
C SER A 90 -1.15 -14.10 -1.01
N ASP A 91 -0.41 -13.00 -1.19
CA ASP A 91 0.42 -12.74 -2.38
C ASP A 91 1.89 -13.07 -2.19
N GLY A 92 2.24 -13.61 -1.03
CA GLY A 92 3.59 -14.03 -0.72
C GLY A 92 4.10 -13.55 0.63
N LYS A 93 5.41 -13.58 0.78
CA LYS A 93 6.09 -13.21 2.00
C LYS A 93 6.55 -11.75 1.92
N ILE A 94 6.35 -11.01 2.99
CA ILE A 94 6.88 -9.66 3.18
C ILE A 94 7.91 -9.74 4.31
N THR A 95 9.11 -9.24 4.06
CA THR A 95 10.16 -9.16 5.08
C THR A 95 10.32 -7.71 5.51
N VAL A 96 10.37 -7.48 6.81
CA VAL A 96 10.66 -6.16 7.38
C VAL A 96 11.90 -6.26 8.26
N VAL A 97 12.88 -5.42 7.95
CA VAL A 97 14.13 -5.31 8.71
C VAL A 97 14.13 -3.95 9.42
N LYS A 98 14.42 -3.97 10.72
CA LYS A 98 14.62 -2.75 11.49
C LYS A 98 16.12 -2.44 11.55
N ASN A 99 16.50 -1.30 10.99
CA ASN A 99 17.86 -0.76 11.02
C ASN A 99 17.83 0.56 11.81
N ASP A 100 18.15 0.52 13.09
CA ASP A 100 18.04 1.64 14.02
C ASP A 100 16.61 2.23 14.01
N ASP A 101 16.42 3.44 13.49
CA ASP A 101 15.13 4.13 13.40
C ASP A 101 14.46 3.99 12.03
N VAL A 102 15.06 3.23 11.11
CA VAL A 102 14.54 3.01 9.75
C VAL A 102 14.03 1.57 9.60
N PHE A 103 12.91 1.42 8.89
CA PHE A 103 12.35 0.13 8.53
C PHE A 103 12.50 -0.08 7.02
N GLU A 104 13.18 -1.18 6.66
CA GLU A 104 13.27 -1.65 5.28
C GLU A 104 12.24 -2.75 5.06
N MET A 105 11.39 -2.59 4.04
CA MET A 105 10.33 -3.54 3.72
C MET A 105 10.55 -4.10 2.33
N ASP A 106 10.65 -5.43 2.22
CA ASP A 106 10.75 -6.16 0.96
C ASP A 106 9.40 -6.79 0.63
N PHE A 107 8.82 -6.38 -0.50
CA PHE A 107 7.51 -6.79 -0.98
C PHE A 107 7.60 -7.72 -2.19
N PRO A 108 6.66 -8.65 -2.38
CA PRO A 108 6.51 -9.36 -3.64
C PRO A 108 6.35 -8.39 -4.80
N ARG A 109 7.07 -8.65 -5.88
CA ARG A 109 6.99 -7.84 -7.10
C ARG A 109 5.81 -8.28 -7.94
N TYR A 110 4.96 -7.32 -8.34
CA TYR A 110 3.96 -7.56 -9.36
C TYR A 110 4.59 -7.64 -10.77
N ASN A 111 4.06 -8.53 -11.59
CA ASN A 111 4.40 -8.57 -13.00
C ASN A 111 3.68 -7.41 -13.71
N LEU A 112 4.45 -6.59 -14.41
CA LEU A 112 3.95 -5.48 -15.21
C LEU A 112 4.24 -5.76 -16.68
N GLU A 113 3.23 -5.61 -17.51
CA GLU A 113 3.36 -5.67 -18.96
C GLU A 113 3.33 -4.25 -19.54
N LYS A 114 4.30 -3.94 -20.40
CA LYS A 114 4.30 -2.65 -21.11
C LYS A 114 3.16 -2.65 -22.12
N ILE A 115 2.30 -1.64 -22.04
CA ILE A 115 1.18 -1.44 -22.96
C ILE A 115 1.31 -0.10 -23.69
N ASN A 116 0.52 0.10 -24.73
CA ASN A 116 0.49 1.38 -25.43
C ASN A 116 -0.24 2.44 -24.57
N VAL A 117 0.29 3.65 -24.57
CA VAL A 117 -0.43 4.81 -24.04
C VAL A 117 -1.62 5.10 -24.93
N THR A 118 -2.80 5.31 -24.35
CA THR A 118 -4.04 5.60 -25.08
C THR A 118 -4.50 7.04 -24.84
N ASP A 119 -5.42 7.51 -25.69
CA ASP A 119 -6.02 8.84 -25.55
C ASP A 119 -6.82 8.91 -24.26
N GLU A 120 -7.52 7.83 -23.87
CA GLU A 120 -8.30 7.75 -22.64
C GLU A 120 -7.41 7.92 -21.39
N MET A 121 -6.22 7.33 -21.37
CA MET A 121 -5.24 7.52 -20.29
C MET A 121 -4.81 8.98 -20.21
N SER A 122 -4.46 9.57 -21.34
CA SER A 122 -4.03 10.98 -21.44
C SER A 122 -5.14 11.94 -21.00
N GLU A 123 -6.36 11.69 -21.40
CA GLU A 123 -7.53 12.48 -21.01
C GLU A 123 -7.87 12.33 -19.52
N ALA A 124 -7.70 11.13 -18.96
CA ALA A 124 -7.99 10.86 -17.56
C ALA A 124 -7.01 11.58 -16.62
N VAL A 125 -5.73 11.60 -16.96
CA VAL A 125 -4.70 12.26 -16.14
C VAL A 125 -4.43 13.73 -16.56
N GLY A 126 -4.90 14.15 -17.73
CA GLY A 126 -4.76 15.52 -18.24
C GLY A 126 -3.37 15.84 -18.82
N VAL A 127 -2.50 14.84 -18.94
CA VAL A 127 -1.14 14.93 -19.50
C VAL A 127 -0.87 13.63 -20.27
N VAL A 128 -0.10 13.70 -21.36
CA VAL A 128 0.27 12.50 -22.13
C VAL A 128 1.40 11.75 -21.43
N PRO A 129 1.17 10.51 -20.94
CA PRO A 129 2.25 9.69 -20.36
C PRO A 129 3.32 9.32 -21.40
N GLU A 130 4.57 9.15 -20.99
CA GLU A 130 5.64 8.61 -21.87
C GLU A 130 5.53 7.09 -22.00
N GLU A 131 5.15 6.41 -20.92
CA GLU A 131 5.01 4.96 -20.91
C GLU A 131 3.82 4.55 -20.06
N ALA A 132 3.25 3.38 -20.37
CA ALA A 132 2.19 2.77 -19.60
C ALA A 132 2.50 1.27 -19.36
N PHE A 133 2.20 0.81 -18.17
CA PHE A 133 2.34 -0.60 -17.76
C PHE A 133 1.08 -1.03 -17.04
N LEU A 134 0.64 -2.25 -17.32
CA LEU A 134 -0.53 -2.86 -16.69
C LEU A 134 -0.13 -4.17 -16.01
N GLY A 135 -0.59 -4.34 -14.81
CA GLY A 135 -0.56 -5.57 -14.03
C GLY A 135 -1.83 -5.65 -13.20
N ARG A 136 -1.69 -5.80 -11.88
CA ARG A 136 -2.79 -5.57 -10.95
C ARG A 136 -3.31 -4.12 -11.04
N ASP A 137 -2.39 -3.19 -11.12
CA ASP A 137 -2.62 -1.76 -11.20
C ASP A 137 -2.12 -1.20 -12.54
N LEU A 138 -2.63 -0.04 -12.93
CA LEU A 138 -2.13 0.72 -14.07
C LEU A 138 -1.02 1.66 -13.59
N LEU A 139 0.15 1.60 -14.21
CA LEU A 139 1.27 2.51 -13.96
C LEU A 139 1.51 3.39 -15.18
N LEU A 140 1.40 4.69 -15.02
CA LEU A 140 1.68 5.70 -16.03
C LEU A 140 2.96 6.45 -15.66
N VAL A 141 3.94 6.43 -16.55
CA VAL A 141 5.21 7.13 -16.36
C VAL A 141 5.12 8.48 -17.07
N MET A 142 5.29 9.54 -16.30
CA MET A 142 5.27 10.92 -16.79
C MET A 142 6.68 11.38 -17.16
N LYS A 143 6.75 12.42 -18.00
CA LYS A 143 8.01 12.98 -18.48
C LYS A 143 8.86 13.60 -17.37
N ASN A 144 8.22 14.24 -16.40
CA ASN A 144 8.90 15.00 -15.35
C ASN A 144 8.03 15.07 -14.08
N GLU A 145 8.66 15.48 -12.98
CA GLU A 145 8.02 15.66 -11.67
C GLU A 145 6.87 16.66 -11.70
N GLU A 146 7.01 17.74 -12.48
CA GLU A 146 6.02 18.81 -12.55
C GLU A 146 4.68 18.31 -13.09
N ASP A 147 4.70 17.38 -14.05
CA ASP A 147 3.51 16.72 -14.60
C ASP A 147 2.76 15.93 -13.51
N VAL A 148 3.49 15.26 -12.59
CA VAL A 148 2.89 14.52 -11.46
C VAL A 148 2.31 15.46 -10.41
N VAL A 149 3.08 16.47 -10.00
CA VAL A 149 2.71 17.39 -8.92
C VAL A 149 1.51 18.26 -9.29
N ASN A 150 1.50 18.82 -10.50
CA ASN A 150 0.47 19.75 -10.95
C ASN A 150 -0.74 19.08 -11.59
N MET A 151 -0.73 17.76 -11.72
CA MET A 151 -1.80 16.97 -12.33
C MET A 151 -3.15 17.22 -11.67
N LYS A 152 -4.18 17.38 -12.49
CA LYS A 152 -5.58 17.50 -12.10
C LYS A 152 -6.40 16.43 -12.81
N PRO A 153 -6.41 15.20 -12.29
CA PRO A 153 -7.05 14.08 -12.97
C PRO A 153 -8.58 14.20 -12.94
N ASP A 154 -9.20 13.66 -13.98
CA ASP A 154 -10.63 13.43 -14.05
C ASP A 154 -10.95 12.07 -13.40
N MET A 155 -11.51 12.10 -12.19
CA MET A 155 -11.78 10.89 -11.41
C MET A 155 -12.82 9.97 -12.07
N GLU A 156 -13.76 10.52 -12.84
CA GLU A 156 -14.75 9.72 -13.57
C GLU A 156 -14.08 8.96 -14.74
N LYS A 157 -13.15 9.60 -15.45
CA LYS A 157 -12.39 8.97 -16.51
C LYS A 157 -11.39 7.93 -15.94
N LEU A 158 -10.69 8.26 -14.85
CA LEU A 158 -9.79 7.33 -14.16
C LEU A 158 -10.49 6.04 -13.76
N SER A 159 -11.71 6.13 -13.22
CA SER A 159 -12.48 4.95 -12.79
C SER A 159 -12.90 4.00 -13.93
N LYS A 160 -12.68 4.38 -15.17
CA LYS A 160 -12.99 3.58 -16.38
C LYS A 160 -11.74 2.94 -16.99
N LEU A 161 -10.56 3.30 -16.52
CA LEU A 161 -9.30 2.69 -16.97
C LEU A 161 -9.14 1.28 -16.39
N ASP A 162 -8.38 0.45 -17.09
CA ASP A 162 -7.99 -0.86 -16.59
C ASP A 162 -7.07 -0.73 -15.38
N GLY A 163 -7.05 -1.78 -14.54
CA GLY A 163 -6.31 -1.81 -13.28
C GLY A 163 -7.17 -1.49 -12.07
N LEU A 164 -6.72 -1.88 -10.89
CA LEU A 164 -7.42 -1.64 -9.63
C LEU A 164 -7.17 -0.20 -9.13
N ILE A 165 -5.93 0.25 -9.27
CA ILE A 165 -5.46 1.60 -8.91
C ILE A 165 -4.69 2.15 -10.11
N THR A 166 -4.81 3.44 -10.37
CA THR A 166 -3.93 4.14 -11.32
C THR A 166 -2.83 4.85 -10.57
N HIS A 167 -1.60 4.43 -10.79
CA HIS A 167 -0.39 5.10 -10.30
C HIS A 167 0.21 5.96 -11.39
N VAL A 168 0.58 7.19 -11.06
CA VAL A 168 1.38 8.05 -11.92
C VAL A 168 2.71 8.32 -11.23
N THR A 169 3.81 8.26 -11.99
CA THR A 169 5.15 8.47 -11.46
C THR A 169 6.05 9.20 -12.46
N ALA A 170 7.07 9.86 -11.96
CA ALA A 170 8.15 10.45 -12.74
C ALA A 170 9.44 10.41 -11.93
N ARG A 171 10.58 10.65 -12.62
CA ARG A 171 11.84 10.88 -11.93
C ARG A 171 11.71 12.15 -11.07
N GLY A 172 12.11 12.05 -9.80
CA GLY A 172 12.14 13.18 -8.89
C GLY A 172 13.40 14.04 -9.04
N SER A 173 13.32 15.28 -8.56
CA SER A 173 14.45 16.21 -8.50
C SER A 173 15.24 16.09 -7.19
N GLU A 174 14.56 15.86 -6.08
CA GLU A 174 15.12 15.69 -4.73
C GLU A 174 15.18 14.22 -4.33
N TYR A 175 14.18 13.43 -4.72
CA TYR A 175 14.07 11.98 -4.50
C TYR A 175 14.24 11.23 -5.81
N ASP A 176 14.49 9.92 -5.77
CA ASP A 176 14.64 9.10 -6.97
C ASP A 176 13.39 9.13 -7.86
N CYS A 177 12.22 9.18 -7.25
CA CYS A 177 10.94 9.31 -7.95
C CYS A 177 9.91 10.08 -7.13
N VAL A 178 8.90 10.59 -7.84
CA VAL A 178 7.66 11.11 -7.26
C VAL A 178 6.49 10.30 -7.78
N ALA A 179 5.47 10.11 -6.95
CA ALA A 179 4.29 9.34 -7.35
C ALA A 179 3.00 9.89 -6.74
N ARG A 180 1.88 9.65 -7.44
CA ARG A 180 0.52 9.80 -6.92
C ARG A 180 -0.31 8.59 -7.32
N SER A 181 -1.30 8.25 -6.49
CA SER A 181 -2.20 7.10 -6.72
C SER A 181 -3.66 7.56 -6.62
N PHE A 182 -4.51 6.96 -7.47
CA PHE A 182 -5.91 7.32 -7.60
C PHE A 182 -6.79 6.07 -7.67
#